data_715a72f71124142110d0e62e97cd456a
#
_entry.id   715a72f71124142110d0e62e97cd456a
#
_cell.length_a   1.000
_cell.length_b   1.000
_cell.length_c   1.000
_cell.angle_alpha   90.00
_cell.angle_beta   90.00
_cell.angle_gamma   90.00
#
_symmetry.space_group_name_H-M   'P 1'
#
loop_
_entity.id
_entity.type
_entity.pdbx_description
1 polymer ?
#
loop_
_entity_poly.entity_id
_entity_poly.type
_entity_poly.pdbx_seq_one_letter_code
_entity_poly.pdbx_strand_id
1 'polypeptide(L)'
;MRVLLIDDHALVRKGIEELLQSRGVQVVASVGSGEEGVRRARELPADLILLDVKMPGMNGIETLKRLRVSGVGAPVVMLTMSREDADLSAALRAGAQGYLLKDIEPEELVPALEAALHGNNVVARELVGSLARLVRGDAGPGRSEPRAAAPFAELTPRELEILECIADGLSNKMIARALDITDGTVKLHVKAILRKLGMRSRVEAAVAAVEHGLGKGRRPPGPVPGA
;
A
#
# COMPACT_ATOMS: atom_id res chain seq x y z
N MET A 1 -3.06 -14.49 10.85
CA MET A 1 -2.71 -13.91 9.52
C MET A 1 -1.99 -14.96 8.70
N ARG A 2 -2.45 -15.19 7.47
CA ARG A 2 -1.87 -16.13 6.51
C ARG A 2 -1.13 -15.35 5.43
N VAL A 3 0.16 -15.63 5.24
CA VAL A 3 1.02 -14.88 4.32
C VAL A 3 1.54 -15.79 3.22
N LEU A 4 1.45 -15.35 1.98
CA LEU A 4 2.18 -15.91 0.84
C LEU A 4 3.46 -15.10 0.66
N LEU A 5 4.62 -15.76 0.69
CA LEU A 5 5.94 -15.13 0.51
C LEU A 5 6.50 -15.45 -0.88
N ILE A 6 6.88 -14.41 -1.63
CA ILE A 6 7.43 -14.51 -2.99
C ILE A 6 8.75 -13.73 -3.04
N ASP A 7 9.87 -14.44 -3.13
CA ASP A 7 11.23 -13.87 -3.12
C ASP A 7 12.18 -14.85 -3.77
N ASP A 8 13.01 -14.45 -4.71
CA ASP A 8 13.94 -15.35 -5.41
C ASP A 8 15.19 -15.70 -4.58
N HIS A 9 15.54 -14.88 -3.59
CA HIS A 9 16.68 -15.10 -2.71
C HIS A 9 16.40 -16.18 -1.66
N ALA A 10 16.76 -17.40 -1.89
CA ALA A 10 16.41 -18.56 -1.04
C ALA A 10 16.78 -18.37 0.45
N LEU A 11 17.94 -17.79 0.75
CA LEU A 11 18.38 -17.58 2.15
C LEU A 11 17.54 -16.49 2.84
N VAL A 12 17.30 -15.38 2.17
CA VAL A 12 16.45 -14.28 2.68
C VAL A 12 15.03 -14.77 2.89
N ARG A 13 14.48 -15.46 1.89
CA ARG A 13 13.14 -16.05 1.94
C ARG A 13 12.99 -16.98 3.15
N LYS A 14 13.99 -17.84 3.39
CA LYS A 14 13.97 -18.76 4.54
C LYS A 14 14.02 -18.01 5.88
N GLY A 15 14.85 -16.99 6.00
CA GLY A 15 14.94 -16.15 7.19
C GLY A 15 13.64 -15.40 7.50
N ILE A 16 12.99 -14.83 6.47
CA ILE A 16 11.70 -14.16 6.61
C ILE A 16 10.61 -15.17 7.02
N GLU A 17 10.59 -16.35 6.40
CA GLU A 17 9.64 -17.41 6.74
C GLU A 17 9.76 -17.81 8.22
N GLU A 18 10.97 -18.05 8.70
CA GLU A 18 11.23 -18.41 10.10
C GLU A 18 10.85 -17.28 11.07
N LEU A 19 11.17 -16.02 10.71
CA LEU A 19 10.78 -14.86 11.49
C LEU A 19 9.25 -14.74 11.61
N LEU A 20 8.52 -14.86 10.52
CA LEU A 20 7.07 -14.79 10.50
C LEU A 20 6.45 -15.91 11.35
N GLN A 21 6.93 -17.14 11.18
CA GLN A 21 6.45 -18.30 11.94
C GLN A 21 6.73 -18.17 13.44
N SER A 22 7.91 -17.67 13.84
CA SER A 22 8.25 -17.44 15.24
C SER A 22 7.34 -16.40 15.93
N ARG A 23 6.70 -15.53 15.14
CA ARG A 23 5.75 -14.52 15.60
C ARG A 23 4.28 -14.96 15.43
N GLY A 24 4.02 -16.24 15.19
CA GLY A 24 2.68 -16.80 15.06
C GLY A 24 1.97 -16.50 13.72
N VAL A 25 2.70 -16.03 12.70
CA VAL A 25 2.18 -15.83 11.36
C VAL A 25 2.29 -17.11 10.55
N GLN A 26 1.19 -17.55 9.94
CA GLN A 26 1.17 -18.74 9.10
C GLN A 26 1.66 -18.39 7.68
N VAL A 27 2.77 -18.94 7.25
CA VAL A 27 3.22 -18.86 5.86
C VAL A 27 2.55 -20.00 5.08
N VAL A 28 1.58 -19.65 4.22
CA VAL A 28 0.79 -20.65 3.46
C VAL A 28 1.55 -21.19 2.25
N ALA A 29 2.46 -20.39 1.70
CA ALA A 29 3.46 -20.83 0.73
C ALA A 29 4.64 -19.86 0.72
N SER A 30 5.80 -20.37 0.32
CA SER A 30 7.06 -19.64 0.21
C SER A 30 7.71 -20.04 -1.11
N VAL A 31 7.72 -19.14 -2.10
CA VAL A 31 8.06 -19.45 -3.48
C VAL A 31 9.12 -18.50 -4.06
N GLY A 32 9.90 -19.00 -5.03
CA GLY A 32 11.07 -18.30 -5.58
C GLY A 32 10.84 -17.58 -6.90
N SER A 33 9.61 -17.52 -7.42
CA SER A 33 9.33 -16.83 -8.69
C SER A 33 7.96 -16.20 -8.72
N GLY A 34 7.80 -15.15 -9.54
CA GLY A 34 6.53 -14.45 -9.72
C GLY A 34 5.45 -15.35 -10.32
N GLU A 35 5.81 -16.22 -11.28
CA GLU A 35 4.88 -17.15 -11.93
C GLU A 35 4.28 -18.12 -10.92
N GLU A 36 5.12 -18.71 -10.08
CA GLU A 36 4.67 -19.61 -9.04
C GLU A 36 3.84 -18.86 -7.98
N GLY A 37 4.27 -17.64 -7.64
CA GLY A 37 3.53 -16.76 -6.74
C GLY A 37 2.10 -16.49 -7.20
N VAL A 38 1.91 -16.13 -8.47
CA VAL A 38 0.57 -15.93 -9.05
C VAL A 38 -0.26 -17.21 -9.01
N ARG A 39 0.34 -18.36 -9.33
CA ARG A 39 -0.34 -19.66 -9.26
C ARG A 39 -0.79 -19.96 -7.84
N ARG A 40 0.12 -19.87 -6.85
CA ARG A 40 -0.19 -20.15 -5.44
C ARG A 40 -1.22 -19.21 -4.84
N ALA A 41 -1.17 -17.93 -5.20
CA ALA A 41 -2.14 -16.94 -4.74
C ALA A 41 -3.59 -17.24 -5.17
N ARG A 42 -3.76 -17.99 -6.26
CA ARG A 42 -5.09 -18.45 -6.74
C ARG A 42 -5.54 -19.73 -6.06
N GLU A 43 -4.61 -20.59 -5.67
CA GLU A 43 -4.89 -21.89 -5.08
C GLU A 43 -5.06 -21.80 -3.55
N LEU A 44 -4.35 -20.91 -2.90
CA LEU A 44 -4.27 -20.83 -1.44
C LEU A 44 -4.88 -19.53 -0.91
N PRO A 45 -5.68 -19.60 0.16
CA PRO A 45 -6.30 -18.44 0.76
C PRO A 45 -5.27 -17.66 1.62
N ALA A 46 -4.52 -16.74 1.01
CA ALA A 46 -3.63 -15.82 1.71
C ALA A 46 -4.40 -14.56 2.12
N ASP A 47 -4.17 -14.10 3.36
CA ASP A 47 -4.72 -12.83 3.85
C ASP A 47 -3.86 -11.64 3.36
N LEU A 48 -2.57 -11.88 3.11
CA LEU A 48 -1.58 -10.90 2.65
C LEU A 48 -0.51 -11.59 1.80
N ILE A 49 0.02 -10.88 0.81
CA ILE A 49 1.15 -11.32 -0.02
C ILE A 49 2.35 -10.43 0.26
N LEU A 50 3.48 -11.04 0.61
CA LEU A 50 4.77 -10.38 0.74
C LEU A 50 5.60 -10.68 -0.50
N LEU A 51 6.04 -9.65 -1.23
CA LEU A 51 6.57 -9.79 -2.58
C LEU A 51 7.84 -8.98 -2.78
N ASP A 52 8.92 -9.62 -3.23
CA ASP A 52 10.12 -8.89 -3.65
C ASP A 52 9.91 -8.18 -5.00
N VAL A 53 10.58 -7.03 -5.15
CA VAL A 53 10.57 -6.23 -6.40
C VAL A 53 11.50 -6.81 -7.44
N LYS A 54 12.73 -7.12 -7.03
CA LYS A 54 13.81 -7.54 -7.95
C LYS A 54 13.88 -9.06 -8.01
N MET A 55 13.22 -9.64 -8.99
CA MET A 55 13.27 -11.08 -9.25
C MET A 55 13.61 -11.33 -10.72
N PRO A 56 14.35 -12.41 -11.06
CA PRO A 56 14.63 -12.78 -12.43
C PRO A 56 13.36 -13.25 -13.16
N GLY A 57 13.32 -13.03 -14.47
CA GLY A 57 12.14 -13.34 -15.28
C GLY A 57 11.01 -12.34 -15.02
N MET A 58 9.96 -12.76 -14.34
CA MET A 58 8.85 -11.88 -13.93
C MET A 58 9.20 -11.16 -12.63
N ASN A 59 9.49 -9.86 -12.72
CA ASN A 59 9.78 -9.03 -11.55
C ASN A 59 8.52 -8.84 -10.66
N GLY A 60 8.73 -8.29 -9.44
CA GLY A 60 7.64 -8.13 -8.47
C GLY A 60 6.52 -7.19 -8.92
N ILE A 61 6.85 -6.14 -9.66
CA ILE A 61 5.85 -5.20 -10.17
C ILE A 61 4.96 -5.87 -11.22
N GLU A 62 5.55 -6.65 -12.11
CA GLU A 62 4.81 -7.44 -13.09
C GLU A 62 3.98 -8.53 -12.40
N THR A 63 4.56 -9.21 -11.41
CA THR A 63 3.86 -10.18 -10.56
C THR A 63 2.63 -9.56 -9.90
N LEU A 64 2.78 -8.38 -9.28
CA LEU A 64 1.68 -7.64 -8.68
C LEU A 64 0.57 -7.33 -9.68
N LYS A 65 0.92 -6.84 -10.88
CA LYS A 65 -0.07 -6.58 -11.95
C LYS A 65 -0.83 -7.85 -12.33
N ARG A 66 -0.12 -8.99 -12.49
CA ARG A 66 -0.75 -10.28 -12.81
C ARG A 66 -1.65 -10.79 -11.69
N LEU A 67 -1.25 -10.62 -10.43
CA LEU A 67 -2.11 -10.93 -9.27
C LEU A 67 -3.43 -10.16 -9.36
N ARG A 68 -3.39 -8.86 -9.65
CA ARG A 68 -4.60 -8.02 -9.77
C ARG A 68 -5.47 -8.43 -10.96
N VAL A 69 -4.89 -8.69 -12.12
CA VAL A 69 -5.61 -9.19 -13.31
C VAL A 69 -6.24 -10.55 -13.04
N SER A 70 -5.59 -11.39 -12.24
CA SER A 70 -6.11 -12.71 -11.85
C SER A 70 -7.20 -12.67 -10.77
N GLY A 71 -7.65 -11.48 -10.33
CA GLY A 71 -8.70 -11.33 -9.33
C GLY A 71 -8.26 -11.54 -7.89
N VAL A 72 -6.95 -11.62 -7.62
CA VAL A 72 -6.43 -11.76 -6.25
C VAL A 72 -6.62 -10.44 -5.50
N GLY A 73 -7.52 -10.45 -4.51
CA GLY A 73 -7.89 -9.29 -3.71
C GLY A 73 -7.00 -9.05 -2.47
N ALA A 74 -6.14 -10.01 -2.11
CA ALA A 74 -5.27 -9.88 -0.95
C ALA A 74 -4.35 -8.65 -1.06
N PRO A 75 -4.14 -7.87 0.02
CA PRO A 75 -3.16 -6.80 0.03
C PRO A 75 -1.77 -7.34 -0.27
N VAL A 76 -1.01 -6.59 -1.10
CA VAL A 76 0.37 -6.91 -1.44
C VAL A 76 1.29 -5.87 -0.83
N VAL A 77 2.23 -6.32 -0.03
CA VAL A 77 3.31 -5.51 0.53
C VAL A 77 4.61 -5.88 -0.18
N MET A 78 5.25 -4.90 -0.81
CA MET A 78 6.57 -5.11 -1.39
C MET A 78 7.61 -5.17 -0.26
N LEU A 79 8.52 -6.14 -0.33
CA LEU A 79 9.64 -6.28 0.61
C LEU A 79 10.93 -6.48 -0.18
N THR A 80 11.78 -5.45 -0.24
CA THR A 80 12.87 -5.40 -1.21
C THR A 80 14.11 -4.67 -0.68
N MET A 81 15.26 -4.89 -1.33
CA MET A 81 16.46 -4.06 -1.12
C MET A 81 16.44 -2.78 -1.95
N SER A 82 15.50 -2.64 -2.90
CA SER A 82 15.46 -1.46 -3.79
C SER A 82 14.98 -0.22 -3.05
N ARG A 83 15.78 0.85 -3.14
CA ARG A 83 15.47 2.20 -2.65
C ARG A 83 15.21 3.18 -3.80
N GLU A 84 15.01 2.66 -5.01
CA GLU A 84 14.79 3.46 -6.21
C GLU A 84 13.39 4.07 -6.22
N ASP A 85 13.32 5.40 -6.42
CA ASP A 85 12.05 6.13 -6.51
C ASP A 85 11.16 5.58 -7.65
N ALA A 86 11.77 5.09 -8.73
CA ALA A 86 11.06 4.48 -9.85
C ALA A 86 10.35 3.18 -9.45
N ASP A 87 11.00 2.31 -8.67
CA ASP A 87 10.41 1.05 -8.20
C ASP A 87 9.28 1.32 -7.20
N LEU A 88 9.49 2.25 -6.26
CA LEU A 88 8.46 2.69 -5.32
C LEU A 88 7.23 3.21 -6.06
N SER A 89 7.43 4.15 -7.00
CA SER A 89 6.35 4.72 -7.81
C SER A 89 5.60 3.64 -8.61
N ALA A 90 6.33 2.76 -9.28
CA ALA A 90 5.74 1.71 -10.10
C ALA A 90 4.95 0.69 -9.26
N ALA A 91 5.44 0.32 -8.08
CA ALA A 91 4.74 -0.57 -7.15
C ALA A 91 3.44 0.05 -6.64
N LEU A 92 3.48 1.32 -6.22
CA LEU A 92 2.31 2.03 -5.73
C LEU A 92 1.24 2.17 -6.83
N ARG A 93 1.64 2.57 -8.05
CA ARG A 93 0.74 2.64 -9.21
C ARG A 93 0.17 1.27 -9.61
N ALA A 94 0.89 0.19 -9.38
CA ALA A 94 0.39 -1.17 -9.62
C ALA A 94 -0.57 -1.66 -8.51
N GLY A 95 -0.78 -0.88 -7.45
CA GLY A 95 -1.70 -1.19 -6.36
C GLY A 95 -1.06 -1.96 -5.20
N ALA A 96 0.23 -1.73 -4.91
CA ALA A 96 0.84 -2.19 -3.67
C ALA A 96 0.19 -1.50 -2.46
N GLN A 97 -0.10 -2.27 -1.41
CA GLN A 97 -0.60 -1.74 -0.13
C GLN A 97 0.53 -1.20 0.73
N GLY A 98 1.75 -1.63 0.50
CA GLY A 98 2.91 -1.16 1.22
C GLY A 98 4.21 -1.41 0.47
N TYR A 99 5.29 -0.75 0.96
CA TYR A 99 6.64 -0.90 0.44
C TYR A 99 7.63 -0.84 1.60
N LEU A 100 8.22 -1.98 1.92
CA LEU A 100 9.16 -2.16 3.02
C LEU A 100 10.54 -2.52 2.48
N LEU A 101 11.56 -2.20 3.24
CA LEU A 101 12.93 -2.61 2.94
C LEU A 101 13.27 -3.91 3.68
N LYS A 102 14.09 -4.77 3.08
CA LYS A 102 14.53 -6.05 3.67
C LYS A 102 15.47 -5.88 4.88
N ASP A 103 15.93 -4.67 5.14
CA ASP A 103 16.68 -4.29 6.34
C ASP A 103 15.78 -3.76 7.49
N ILE A 104 14.46 -3.92 7.36
CA ILE A 104 13.49 -3.64 8.44
C ILE A 104 13.84 -4.45 9.68
N GLU A 105 13.71 -3.81 10.86
CA GLU A 105 13.90 -4.51 12.12
C GLU A 105 12.88 -5.66 12.27
N PRO A 106 13.31 -6.87 12.72
CA PRO A 106 12.45 -8.04 12.86
C PRO A 106 11.18 -7.79 13.69
N GLU A 107 11.26 -6.90 14.68
CA GLU A 107 10.16 -6.51 15.53
C GLU A 107 9.11 -5.65 14.82
N GLU A 108 9.49 -4.93 13.80
CA GLU A 108 8.61 -4.01 13.07
C GLU A 108 7.88 -4.69 11.90
N LEU A 109 8.39 -5.82 11.38
CA LEU A 109 7.82 -6.47 10.20
C LEU A 109 6.36 -6.91 10.42
N VAL A 110 6.07 -7.70 11.45
CA VAL A 110 4.71 -8.20 11.69
C VAL A 110 3.72 -7.08 11.99
N PRO A 111 4.02 -6.08 12.85
CA PRO A 111 3.16 -4.90 13.01
C PRO A 111 2.87 -4.15 11.71
N ALA A 112 3.86 -4.03 10.83
CA ALA A 112 3.69 -3.41 9.52
C ALA A 112 2.73 -4.22 8.62
N LEU A 113 2.86 -5.54 8.58
CA LEU A 113 1.95 -6.41 7.82
C LEU A 113 0.52 -6.36 8.37
N GLU A 114 0.35 -6.34 9.69
CA GLU A 114 -0.97 -6.17 10.33
C GLU A 114 -1.59 -4.82 9.97
N ALA A 115 -0.81 -3.75 9.97
CA ALA A 115 -1.29 -2.43 9.55
C ALA A 115 -1.75 -2.45 8.09
N ALA A 116 -0.99 -3.10 7.19
CA ALA A 116 -1.38 -3.26 5.79
C ALA A 116 -2.66 -4.07 5.62
N LEU A 117 -2.82 -5.14 6.40
CA LEU A 117 -4.04 -5.96 6.41
C LEU A 117 -5.28 -5.16 6.80
N HIS A 118 -5.13 -4.19 7.72
CA HIS A 118 -6.20 -3.29 8.14
C HIS A 118 -6.42 -2.10 7.19
N GLY A 119 -5.76 -2.09 6.03
CA GLY A 119 -5.92 -1.06 4.99
C GLY A 119 -5.13 0.21 5.24
N ASN A 120 -4.17 0.19 6.19
CA ASN A 120 -3.22 1.29 6.36
C ASN A 120 -2.12 1.23 5.30
N ASN A 121 -1.60 2.39 4.94
CA ASN A 121 -0.43 2.46 4.08
C ASN A 121 0.82 2.16 4.90
N VAL A 122 1.68 1.31 4.39
CA VAL A 122 2.93 0.94 5.05
C VAL A 122 4.09 1.24 4.11
N VAL A 123 4.86 2.26 4.44
CA VAL A 123 6.05 2.64 3.67
C VAL A 123 7.21 2.78 4.65
N ALA A 124 8.35 2.20 4.29
CA ALA A 124 9.57 2.30 5.08
C ALA A 124 9.90 3.78 5.34
N ARG A 125 10.33 4.10 6.57
CA ARG A 125 10.59 5.49 7.00
C ARG A 125 11.59 6.18 6.09
N GLU A 126 12.59 5.47 5.62
CA GLU A 126 13.65 5.93 4.72
C GLU A 126 13.10 6.40 3.36
N LEU A 127 11.94 5.86 2.94
CA LEU A 127 11.31 6.16 1.66
C LEU A 127 10.22 7.22 1.75
N VAL A 128 9.91 7.72 2.94
CA VAL A 128 8.91 8.80 3.12
C VAL A 128 9.32 10.07 2.36
N GLY A 129 10.62 10.39 2.34
CA GLY A 129 11.15 11.49 1.53
C GLY A 129 10.97 11.30 0.02
N SER A 130 11.17 10.07 -0.46
CA SER A 130 10.94 9.67 -1.86
C SER A 130 9.45 9.75 -2.21
N LEU A 131 8.60 9.25 -1.33
CA LEU A 131 7.15 9.37 -1.47
C LEU A 131 6.71 10.84 -1.54
N ALA A 132 7.25 11.70 -0.67
CA ALA A 132 6.96 13.14 -0.69
C ALA A 132 7.43 13.84 -1.97
N ARG A 133 8.53 13.40 -2.60
CA ARG A 133 9.00 13.90 -3.90
C ARG A 133 8.07 13.44 -5.03
N LEU A 134 7.69 12.16 -5.04
CA LEU A 134 6.75 11.61 -6.01
C LEU A 134 5.41 12.35 -5.97
N VAL A 135 4.95 12.69 -4.77
CA VAL A 135 3.71 13.44 -4.53
C VAL A 135 3.81 14.89 -5.02
N ARG A 136 4.99 15.54 -4.92
CA ARG A 136 5.21 16.91 -5.40
C ARG A 136 5.44 17.02 -6.91
N GLY A 137 5.51 15.90 -7.62
CA GLY A 137 5.77 15.91 -9.06
C GLY A 137 7.24 16.20 -9.44
N ASP A 138 8.17 16.18 -8.48
CA ASP A 138 9.62 16.37 -8.69
C ASP A 138 10.32 15.14 -9.31
N ALA A 139 9.58 14.20 -9.81
CA ALA A 139 10.10 13.09 -10.62
C ALA A 139 10.41 13.62 -12.02
N GLY A 140 11.71 13.64 -12.38
CA GLY A 140 12.37 14.18 -13.56
C GLY A 140 11.64 14.15 -14.91
N PRO A 141 12.19 14.74 -15.98
CA PRO A 141 11.44 15.20 -17.15
C PRO A 141 10.91 14.03 -17.98
N GLY A 142 9.60 13.85 -17.99
CA GLY A 142 8.98 12.88 -18.87
C GLY A 142 7.49 12.67 -18.71
N ARG A 143 6.74 13.51 -19.41
CA ARG A 143 5.35 13.38 -19.87
C ARG A 143 4.24 14.03 -19.05
N SER A 144 3.96 15.24 -19.48
CA SER A 144 2.62 15.84 -19.49
C SER A 144 1.67 15.01 -20.34
N GLU A 145 0.52 14.62 -19.80
CA GLU A 145 -0.65 14.25 -20.58
C GLU A 145 -1.96 14.78 -19.96
N PRO A 146 -3.06 14.87 -20.71
CA PRO A 146 -3.86 16.08 -20.82
C PRO A 146 -4.90 16.20 -19.73
N ARG A 147 -5.22 17.42 -19.40
CA ARG A 147 -6.33 17.86 -18.55
C ARG A 147 -7.65 17.31 -19.11
N ALA A 148 -8.21 16.31 -18.43
CA ALA A 148 -9.59 15.90 -18.60
C ALA A 148 -10.33 16.03 -17.28
N ALA A 149 -11.58 16.49 -17.32
CA ALA A 149 -12.63 16.63 -16.32
C ALA A 149 -12.22 16.39 -14.83
N ALA A 150 -12.71 17.25 -13.93
CA ALA A 150 -12.41 17.25 -12.49
C ALA A 150 -12.30 15.81 -11.92
N PRO A 151 -11.10 15.36 -11.52
CA PRO A 151 -10.79 13.92 -11.32
C PRO A 151 -11.55 13.25 -10.17
N PHE A 152 -12.28 14.03 -9.36
CA PHE A 152 -13.03 13.53 -8.20
C PHE A 152 -14.52 13.92 -8.26
N ALA A 153 -15.05 14.26 -9.44
CA ALA A 153 -16.45 14.68 -9.61
C ALA A 153 -17.48 13.58 -9.24
N GLU A 154 -17.06 12.31 -9.25
CA GLU A 154 -17.92 11.19 -8.87
C GLU A 154 -18.00 10.93 -7.35
N LEU A 155 -17.14 11.60 -6.58
CA LEU A 155 -17.14 11.46 -5.13
C LEU A 155 -18.20 12.34 -4.49
N THR A 156 -18.87 11.80 -3.48
CA THR A 156 -19.74 12.60 -2.61
C THR A 156 -18.88 13.55 -1.75
N PRO A 157 -19.46 14.64 -1.21
CA PRO A 157 -18.72 15.54 -0.32
C PRO A 157 -18.04 14.79 0.84
N ARG A 158 -18.67 13.78 1.40
CA ARG A 158 -18.12 12.98 2.50
C ARG A 158 -16.96 12.09 2.06
N GLU A 159 -17.04 11.52 0.86
CA GLU A 159 -15.94 10.73 0.28
C GLU A 159 -14.74 11.63 -0.07
N LEU A 160 -14.99 12.87 -0.49
CA LEU A 160 -13.93 13.82 -0.76
C LEU A 160 -13.20 14.24 0.52
N GLU A 161 -13.91 14.53 1.62
CA GLU A 161 -13.31 14.81 2.94
C GLU A 161 -12.44 13.65 3.42
N ILE A 162 -12.89 12.42 3.21
CA ILE A 162 -12.12 11.23 3.58
C ILE A 162 -10.90 11.08 2.67
N LEU A 163 -11.03 11.39 1.38
CA LEU A 163 -9.91 11.36 0.44
C LEU A 163 -8.85 12.41 0.79
N GLU A 164 -9.24 13.61 1.23
CA GLU A 164 -8.33 14.63 1.76
C GLU A 164 -7.57 14.11 2.98
N CYS A 165 -8.27 13.49 3.93
CA CYS A 165 -7.62 12.88 5.09
C CYS A 165 -6.65 11.74 4.70
N ILE A 166 -6.96 10.98 3.65
CA ILE A 166 -6.08 9.94 3.11
C ILE A 166 -4.83 10.59 2.49
N ALA A 167 -4.98 11.68 1.76
CA ALA A 167 -3.88 12.46 1.19
C ALA A 167 -2.96 13.03 2.28
N ASP A 168 -3.51 13.41 3.44
CA ASP A 168 -2.76 13.85 4.62
C ASP A 168 -2.11 12.68 5.41
N GLY A 169 -2.23 11.44 4.93
CA GLY A 169 -1.61 10.26 5.55
C GLY A 169 -2.29 9.75 6.82
N LEU A 170 -3.53 10.19 7.12
CA LEU A 170 -4.23 9.77 8.34
C LEU A 170 -4.65 8.31 8.26
N SER A 171 -4.50 7.53 9.33
CA SER A 171 -5.05 6.19 9.44
C SER A 171 -6.59 6.20 9.56
N ASN A 172 -7.27 5.08 9.28
CA ASN A 172 -8.72 5.00 9.41
C ASN A 172 -9.20 5.42 10.81
N LYS A 173 -8.47 5.05 11.86
CA LYS A 173 -8.78 5.42 13.25
C LYS A 173 -8.65 6.93 13.48
N MET A 174 -7.69 7.58 12.84
CA MET A 174 -7.52 9.05 12.91
C MET A 174 -8.61 9.77 12.11
N ILE A 175 -8.94 9.27 10.92
CA ILE A 175 -10.05 9.78 10.10
C ILE A 175 -11.38 9.65 10.85
N ALA A 176 -11.63 8.49 11.46
CA ALA A 176 -12.81 8.23 12.26
C ALA A 176 -12.98 9.29 13.37
N ARG A 177 -11.89 9.60 14.10
CA ARG A 177 -11.88 10.65 15.13
C ARG A 177 -12.04 12.04 14.55
N ALA A 178 -11.36 12.36 13.45
CA ALA A 178 -11.40 13.69 12.83
C ALA A 178 -12.78 14.04 12.26
N LEU A 179 -13.51 13.03 11.80
CA LEU A 179 -14.80 13.18 11.14
C LEU A 179 -16.00 12.72 11.97
N ASP A 180 -15.77 12.34 13.23
CA ASP A 180 -16.77 11.85 14.20
C ASP A 180 -17.62 10.70 13.64
N ILE A 181 -16.95 9.67 13.11
CA ILE A 181 -17.58 8.45 12.59
C ILE A 181 -16.83 7.21 13.09
N THR A 182 -17.37 6.02 12.85
CA THR A 182 -16.70 4.78 13.25
C THR A 182 -15.60 4.36 12.26
N ASP A 183 -14.59 3.63 12.74
CA ASP A 183 -13.55 3.04 11.88
C ASP A 183 -14.15 2.13 10.76
N GLY A 184 -15.22 1.40 11.11
CA GLY A 184 -15.96 0.60 10.13
C GLY A 184 -16.59 1.44 9.02
N THR A 185 -17.14 2.61 9.36
CA THR A 185 -17.70 3.56 8.39
C THR A 185 -16.62 4.13 7.48
N VAL A 186 -15.45 4.47 8.02
CA VAL A 186 -14.30 4.91 7.21
C VAL A 186 -13.89 3.84 6.20
N LYS A 187 -13.79 2.57 6.61
CA LYS A 187 -13.45 1.45 5.72
C LYS A 187 -14.44 1.31 4.56
N LEU A 188 -15.74 1.50 4.83
CA LEU A 188 -16.77 1.45 3.78
C LEU A 188 -16.59 2.60 2.77
N HIS A 189 -16.35 3.82 3.26
CA HIS A 189 -16.09 4.96 2.39
C HIS A 189 -14.81 4.79 1.57
N VAL A 190 -13.71 4.33 2.17
CA VAL A 190 -12.46 4.05 1.45
C VAL A 190 -12.70 3.04 0.32
N LYS A 191 -13.43 1.95 0.61
CA LYS A 191 -13.80 0.96 -0.43
C LYS A 191 -14.63 1.57 -1.55
N ALA A 192 -15.56 2.46 -1.22
CA ALA A 192 -16.39 3.16 -2.20
C ALA A 192 -15.58 4.13 -3.05
N ILE A 193 -14.67 4.91 -2.44
CA ILE A 193 -13.74 5.83 -3.11
C ILE A 193 -12.90 5.07 -4.12
N LEU A 194 -12.22 4.00 -3.69
CA LEU A 194 -11.36 3.19 -4.55
C LEU A 194 -12.12 2.62 -5.75
N ARG A 195 -13.34 2.14 -5.53
CA ARG A 195 -14.21 1.63 -6.61
C ARG A 195 -14.61 2.73 -7.59
N LYS A 196 -15.05 3.90 -7.11
CA LYS A 196 -15.49 5.02 -7.96
C LYS A 196 -14.35 5.59 -8.80
N LEU A 197 -13.14 5.66 -8.22
CA LEU A 197 -11.96 6.18 -8.89
C LEU A 197 -11.22 5.11 -9.72
N GLY A 198 -11.69 3.85 -9.72
CA GLY A 198 -11.01 2.75 -10.40
C GLY A 198 -9.64 2.41 -9.82
N MET A 199 -9.39 2.79 -8.56
CA MET A 199 -8.10 2.63 -7.89
C MET A 199 -8.01 1.32 -7.12
N ARG A 200 -6.81 0.77 -7.05
CA ARG A 200 -6.56 -0.57 -6.48
C ARG A 200 -6.07 -0.54 -5.05
N SER A 201 -5.57 0.61 -4.59
CA SER A 201 -5.07 0.74 -3.22
C SER A 201 -5.30 2.15 -2.67
N ARG A 202 -5.32 2.25 -1.34
CA ARG A 202 -5.39 3.51 -0.63
C ARG A 202 -4.18 4.43 -0.93
N VAL A 203 -3.00 3.83 -1.19
CA VAL A 203 -1.80 4.59 -1.56
C VAL A 203 -1.99 5.25 -2.91
N GLU A 204 -2.54 4.53 -3.88
CA GLU A 204 -2.88 5.06 -5.19
C GLU A 204 -3.86 6.23 -5.08
N ALA A 205 -4.88 6.11 -4.23
CA ALA A 205 -5.83 7.18 -3.96
C ALA A 205 -5.17 8.39 -3.28
N ALA A 206 -4.26 8.18 -2.31
CA ALA A 206 -3.50 9.23 -1.66
C ALA A 206 -2.63 10.00 -2.67
N VAL A 207 -1.88 9.27 -3.49
CA VAL A 207 -1.00 9.87 -4.51
C VAL A 207 -1.82 10.70 -5.50
N ALA A 208 -2.89 10.13 -6.05
CA ALA A 208 -3.77 10.85 -6.98
C ALA A 208 -4.40 12.09 -6.34
N ALA A 209 -4.85 12.00 -5.09
CA ALA A 209 -5.43 13.13 -4.37
C ALA A 209 -4.43 14.29 -4.23
N VAL A 210 -3.17 13.99 -3.88
CA VAL A 210 -2.12 15.00 -3.73
C VAL A 210 -1.69 15.56 -5.08
N GLU A 211 -1.55 14.73 -6.12
CA GLU A 211 -1.26 15.18 -7.51
C GLU A 211 -2.28 16.19 -8.02
N HIS A 212 -3.53 16.10 -7.54
CA HIS A 212 -4.62 17.03 -7.90
C HIS A 212 -4.87 18.13 -6.85
N GLY A 213 -3.94 18.29 -5.91
CA GLY A 213 -3.94 19.40 -4.95
C GLY A 213 -4.82 19.23 -3.72
N LEU A 214 -5.34 18.02 -3.45
CA LEU A 214 -6.00 17.69 -2.19
C LEU A 214 -4.95 17.40 -1.10
N GLY A 215 -5.32 17.60 0.19
CA GLY A 215 -4.41 17.27 1.30
C GLY A 215 -3.42 18.38 1.67
N LYS A 216 -3.73 19.64 1.48
CA LYS A 216 -2.93 20.74 2.02
C LYS A 216 -3.47 21.20 3.38
N GLY A 217 -3.03 20.48 4.45
CA GLY A 217 -2.86 21.07 5.75
C GLY A 217 -4.12 21.42 6.57
N ARG A 218 -5.00 20.48 6.86
CA ARG A 218 -5.75 20.58 8.11
C ARG A 218 -4.92 19.99 9.24
N ARG A 219 -4.26 20.87 10.00
CA ARG A 219 -3.70 20.54 11.30
C ARG A 219 -4.83 19.89 12.13
N PRO A 220 -4.64 18.70 12.74
CA PRO A 220 -5.65 18.15 13.63
C PRO A 220 -5.96 19.18 14.72
N PRO A 221 -7.21 19.32 15.16
CA PRO A 221 -7.53 20.16 16.30
C PRO A 221 -6.71 19.69 17.48
N GLY A 222 -5.93 20.60 18.06
CA GLY A 222 -5.14 20.35 19.24
C GLY A 222 -6.04 19.90 20.39
N PRO A 223 -5.49 19.23 21.43
CA PRO A 223 -6.28 18.81 22.58
C PRO A 223 -6.98 20.03 23.17
N VAL A 224 -8.31 19.91 23.37
CA VAL A 224 -9.12 20.91 24.04
C VAL A 224 -8.53 21.11 25.44
N PRO A 225 -8.13 22.34 25.85
CA PRO A 225 -7.70 22.56 27.23
C PRO A 225 -8.91 22.43 28.16
N GLY A 226 -8.78 21.60 29.14
CA GLY A 226 -9.49 21.29 30.35
C GLY A 226 -10.86 21.96 30.62
N ALA A 227 -11.79 21.09 30.95
CA ALA A 227 -12.77 21.33 31.99
C ALA A 227 -12.73 20.13 32.95
#